data_bd6e4c93cfe04e55c1ef0afa31cb29ad
#
_entry.id   bd6e4c93cfe04e55c1ef0afa31cb29ad
#
_cell.length_a   1.000
_cell.length_b   1.000
_cell.length_c   1.000
_cell.angle_alpha   90.00
_cell.angle_beta   90.00
_cell.angle_gamma   90.00
#
_symmetry.space_group_name_H-M   'P 1'
#
loop_
_entity.id
_entity.type
_entity.pdbx_description
1 polymer ?
#
loop_
_entity_poly.entity_id
_entity_poly.type
_entity_poly.pdbx_seq_one_letter_code
_entity_poly.pdbx_strand_id
1 'polypeptide(L)'
;VVMEVATGDIKAMVNMSRSENGNYYELKNHALADILEPGSTFKTASLLVALDDKKISINDSVNANKGLYKFGTATMKDHNWNKASAYGVLSVPQVLMYSSNVGTARLINENYEKNPEKFVEGLHRMGLATHFPLLPGTGKPVIRKPNANRSNWSKTALPWMSIGYETQIAPINIVAFYNAIANGGTFMKPRLVSAILEDGRVVEEFEPEVVIDQIASKQAIEDITKMLTMVVNEPTGLGRQAKSDNFLVAGKTGTAQI
;
A
#
# COMPACT_ATOMS: atom_id res chain seq x y z
N VAL A 1 2.36 -12.03 7.55
CA VAL A 1 0.93 -12.06 7.91
C VAL A 1 0.16 -12.65 6.75
N VAL A 2 -0.75 -13.59 7.05
CA VAL A 2 -1.74 -14.14 6.11
C VAL A 2 -3.12 -13.80 6.65
N MET A 3 -3.95 -13.16 5.82
CA MET A 3 -5.28 -12.70 6.17
C MET A 3 -6.30 -13.27 5.19
N GLU A 4 -7.39 -13.83 5.71
CA GLU A 4 -8.49 -14.33 4.88
C GLU A 4 -9.28 -13.17 4.29
N VAL A 5 -9.56 -13.27 2.98
CA VAL A 5 -10.15 -12.15 2.24
C VAL A 5 -11.57 -11.83 2.73
N ALA A 6 -12.41 -12.83 2.86
CA ALA A 6 -13.83 -12.64 3.13
C ALA A 6 -14.15 -12.21 4.60
N THR A 7 -13.31 -12.62 5.56
CA THR A 7 -13.60 -12.46 6.99
C THR A 7 -12.70 -11.48 7.71
N GLY A 8 -11.50 -11.23 7.16
CA GLY A 8 -10.47 -10.47 7.87
C GLY A 8 -9.69 -11.28 8.91
N ASP A 9 -9.90 -12.59 8.98
CA ASP A 9 -9.22 -13.46 9.93
C ASP A 9 -7.73 -13.54 9.65
N ILE A 10 -6.93 -13.35 10.66
CA ILE A 10 -5.49 -13.56 10.59
C ILE A 10 -5.21 -15.05 10.76
N LYS A 11 -4.97 -15.73 9.64
CA LYS A 11 -4.67 -17.17 9.61
C LYS A 11 -3.23 -17.50 10.02
N ALA A 12 -2.31 -16.58 9.82
CA ALA A 12 -0.92 -16.70 10.29
C ALA A 12 -0.28 -15.32 10.49
N MET A 13 0.49 -15.19 11.57
CA MET A 13 1.30 -14.01 11.85
C MET A 13 2.58 -14.47 12.52
N VAL A 14 3.73 -14.22 11.90
CA VAL A 14 5.04 -14.61 12.41
C VAL A 14 5.93 -13.37 12.46
N ASN A 15 6.51 -13.11 13.61
CA ASN A 15 7.38 -11.96 13.88
C ASN A 15 8.70 -12.46 14.49
N MET A 16 9.76 -12.49 13.72
CA MET A 16 11.04 -13.05 14.15
C MET A 16 12.12 -11.96 14.19
N SER A 17 12.74 -11.80 15.34
CA SER A 17 13.91 -10.93 15.53
C SER A 17 15.16 -11.78 15.72
N ARG A 18 16.25 -11.40 15.03
CA ARG A 18 17.54 -12.05 15.19
C ARG A 18 18.24 -11.49 16.43
N SER A 19 18.63 -12.35 17.35
CA SER A 19 19.42 -11.99 18.53
C SER A 19 20.92 -11.96 18.22
N GLU A 20 21.71 -11.43 19.16
CA GLU A 20 23.18 -11.35 19.06
C GLU A 20 23.84 -12.70 18.87
N ASN A 21 23.29 -13.78 19.45
CA ASN A 21 23.79 -15.15 19.28
C ASN A 21 23.41 -15.80 17.95
N GLY A 22 22.71 -15.05 17.05
CA GLY A 22 22.30 -15.49 15.72
C GLY A 22 20.98 -16.27 15.67
N ASN A 23 20.38 -16.60 16.80
CA ASN A 23 19.08 -17.25 16.87
C ASN A 23 17.93 -16.27 16.60
N TYR A 24 16.78 -16.82 16.21
CA TYR A 24 15.57 -16.05 15.97
C TYR A 24 14.55 -16.29 17.08
N TYR A 25 13.97 -15.21 17.59
CA TYR A 25 12.93 -15.24 18.62
C TYR A 25 11.78 -14.30 18.27
N GLU A 26 10.60 -14.65 18.70
CA GLU A 26 9.43 -13.78 18.63
C GLU A 26 9.39 -12.90 19.89
N LEU A 27 10.05 -11.74 19.83
CA LEU A 27 10.16 -10.79 20.94
C LEU A 27 9.18 -9.63 20.85
N LYS A 28 8.88 -9.20 19.65
CA LYS A 28 8.00 -8.07 19.36
C LYS A 28 7.09 -8.41 18.18
N ASN A 29 5.83 -8.04 18.30
CA ASN A 29 4.91 -8.15 17.15
C ASN A 29 5.12 -6.98 16.18
N HIS A 30 6.09 -7.11 15.28
CA HIS A 30 6.45 -6.11 14.29
C HIS A 30 5.28 -5.78 13.35
N ALA A 31 4.44 -6.76 13.03
CA ALA A 31 3.29 -6.56 12.15
C ALA A 31 2.26 -5.58 12.72
N LEU A 32 2.14 -5.51 14.05
CA LEU A 32 1.18 -4.66 14.74
C LEU A 32 1.81 -3.40 15.35
N ALA A 33 3.02 -3.53 15.92
CA ALA A 33 3.61 -2.48 16.75
C ALA A 33 4.49 -1.50 15.99
N ASP A 34 5.10 -1.93 14.87
CA ASP A 34 5.99 -1.06 14.11
C ASP A 34 5.21 -0.11 13.22
N ILE A 35 5.54 1.17 13.31
CA ILE A 35 5.01 2.22 12.45
C ILE A 35 6.14 2.67 11.53
N LEU A 36 6.07 2.26 10.29
CA LEU A 36 7.14 2.42 9.31
C LEU A 36 6.62 3.12 8.05
N GLU A 37 7.52 3.70 7.30
CA GLU A 37 7.25 4.17 5.95
C GLU A 37 7.07 2.95 5.03
N PRO A 38 5.87 2.75 4.43
CA PRO A 38 5.56 1.53 3.68
C PRO A 38 6.30 1.41 2.34
N GLY A 39 6.97 2.47 1.90
CA GLY A 39 7.70 2.50 0.64
C GLY A 39 6.83 2.13 -0.56
N SER A 40 7.40 1.41 -1.52
CA SER A 40 6.75 1.13 -2.82
C SER A 40 5.45 0.33 -2.76
N THR A 41 5.11 -0.31 -1.63
CA THR A 41 3.80 -0.95 -1.46
C THR A 41 2.68 0.07 -1.42
N PHE A 42 2.96 1.30 -0.98
CA PHE A 42 2.03 2.41 -0.91
C PHE A 42 1.60 2.96 -2.28
N LYS A 43 2.39 2.75 -3.34
CA LYS A 43 2.06 3.21 -4.70
C LYS A 43 0.72 2.67 -5.20
N THR A 44 0.34 1.48 -4.76
CA THR A 44 -0.98 0.91 -5.03
C THR A 44 -2.10 1.80 -4.51
N ALA A 45 -1.98 2.29 -3.27
CA ALA A 45 -2.96 3.21 -2.68
C ALA A 45 -2.98 4.55 -3.42
N SER A 46 -1.80 5.08 -3.74
CA SER A 46 -1.68 6.35 -4.47
C SER A 46 -2.36 6.32 -5.84
N LEU A 47 -2.12 5.26 -6.61
CA LEU A 47 -2.73 5.10 -7.92
C LEU A 47 -4.23 4.78 -7.81
N LEU A 48 -4.65 4.01 -6.79
CA LEU A 48 -6.07 3.73 -6.55
C LEU A 48 -6.85 5.01 -6.23
N VAL A 49 -6.30 5.92 -5.40
CA VAL A 49 -6.92 7.25 -5.15
C VAL A 49 -7.10 8.01 -6.46
N ALA A 50 -6.07 8.05 -7.32
CA ALA A 50 -6.14 8.80 -8.56
C ALA A 50 -7.08 8.17 -9.61
N LEU A 51 -7.19 6.85 -9.66
CA LEU A 51 -8.15 6.12 -10.49
C LEU A 51 -9.58 6.37 -10.00
N ASP A 52 -9.83 6.27 -8.69
CA ASP A 52 -11.15 6.48 -8.08
C ASP A 52 -11.65 7.91 -8.27
N ASP A 53 -10.77 8.90 -8.09
CA ASP A 53 -11.06 10.31 -8.33
C ASP A 53 -11.15 10.66 -9.84
N LYS A 54 -10.96 9.67 -10.74
CA LYS A 54 -10.93 9.84 -12.20
C LYS A 54 -9.92 10.89 -12.67
N LYS A 55 -8.82 11.00 -11.96
CA LYS A 55 -7.69 11.87 -12.31
C LYS A 55 -6.75 11.22 -13.30
N ILE A 56 -6.70 9.91 -13.31
CA ILE A 56 -5.98 9.08 -14.25
C ILE A 56 -6.84 7.89 -14.71
N SER A 57 -6.48 7.33 -15.85
CA SER A 57 -7.04 6.11 -16.41
C SER A 57 -5.91 5.09 -16.67
N ILE A 58 -6.23 3.80 -16.72
CA ILE A 58 -5.27 2.77 -17.13
C ILE A 58 -4.74 2.95 -18.56
N ASN A 59 -5.43 3.73 -19.37
CA ASN A 59 -5.03 4.05 -20.75
C ASN A 59 -4.10 5.27 -20.85
N ASP A 60 -3.91 5.99 -19.75
CA ASP A 60 -3.04 7.15 -19.73
C ASP A 60 -1.57 6.73 -19.64
N SER A 61 -0.70 7.68 -19.92
CA SER A 61 0.75 7.51 -19.82
C SER A 61 1.41 8.72 -19.18
N VAL A 62 2.59 8.51 -18.63
CA VAL A 62 3.42 9.55 -18.02
C VAL A 62 4.86 9.38 -18.45
N ASN A 63 5.54 10.49 -18.69
CA ASN A 63 6.97 10.47 -18.98
C ASN A 63 7.78 10.38 -17.67
N ALA A 64 8.40 9.23 -17.40
CA ALA A 64 9.29 9.04 -16.25
C ALA A 64 10.67 9.73 -16.42
N ASN A 65 10.87 10.49 -17.51
CA ASN A 65 12.04 11.34 -17.75
C ASN A 65 13.38 10.62 -17.53
N LYS A 66 13.52 9.43 -18.09
CA LYS A 66 14.65 8.51 -17.89
C LYS A 66 14.93 8.19 -16.41
N GLY A 67 13.85 8.13 -15.61
CA GLY A 67 13.91 7.78 -14.20
C GLY A 67 14.52 8.83 -13.29
N LEU A 68 14.59 10.08 -13.73
CA LEU A 68 15.14 11.19 -12.94
C LEU A 68 14.27 12.44 -13.09
N TYR A 69 13.70 12.92 -11.97
CA TYR A 69 12.84 14.10 -11.98
C TYR A 69 13.02 14.95 -10.72
N LYS A 70 12.98 16.27 -10.88
CA LYS A 70 13.16 17.23 -9.79
C LYS A 70 11.81 17.79 -9.34
N PHE A 71 11.47 17.59 -8.06
CA PHE A 71 10.33 18.19 -7.39
C PHE A 71 10.85 19.25 -6.40
N GLY A 72 10.56 20.52 -6.64
CA GLY A 72 11.13 21.60 -5.84
C GLY A 72 12.66 21.57 -5.83
N THR A 73 13.25 21.37 -4.65
CA THR A 73 14.71 21.28 -4.46
C THR A 73 15.26 19.86 -4.50
N ALA A 74 14.40 18.84 -4.38
CA ALA A 74 14.81 17.44 -4.29
C ALA A 74 14.65 16.70 -5.61
N THR A 75 15.55 15.76 -5.87
CA THR A 75 15.54 14.93 -7.07
C THR A 75 15.10 13.51 -6.72
N MET A 76 14.02 13.05 -7.36
CA MET A 76 13.55 11.67 -7.26
C MET A 76 14.18 10.81 -8.34
N LYS A 77 14.46 9.55 -7.99
CA LYS A 77 15.12 8.58 -8.88
C LYS A 77 14.34 7.28 -8.93
N ASP A 78 14.25 6.70 -10.11
CA ASP A 78 13.88 5.29 -10.30
C ASP A 78 15.12 4.40 -10.08
N HIS A 79 14.91 3.12 -9.79
CA HIS A 79 16.00 2.17 -9.50
C HIS A 79 16.97 1.95 -10.68
N ASN A 80 16.56 2.32 -11.90
CA ASN A 80 17.32 2.15 -13.14
C ASN A 80 17.71 3.48 -13.81
N TRP A 81 17.61 4.62 -13.13
CA TRP A 81 17.80 5.97 -13.67
C TRP A 81 19.14 6.18 -14.39
N ASN A 82 20.18 5.44 -14.01
CA ASN A 82 21.53 5.53 -14.56
C ASN A 82 21.88 4.40 -15.55
N LYS A 83 20.88 3.63 -16.01
CA LYS A 83 21.05 2.51 -16.94
C LYS A 83 20.52 2.88 -18.33
N ALA A 84 21.00 2.18 -19.36
CA ALA A 84 20.45 2.29 -20.70
C ALA A 84 18.95 1.96 -20.78
N SER A 85 18.46 1.13 -19.83
CA SER A 85 17.06 0.74 -19.68
C SER A 85 16.22 1.73 -18.82
N ALA A 86 16.73 2.94 -18.58
CA ALA A 86 16.00 3.96 -17.81
C ALA A 86 14.65 4.29 -18.48
N TYR A 87 13.62 4.42 -17.65
CA TYR A 87 12.24 4.52 -18.13
C TYR A 87 11.95 5.88 -18.78
N GLY A 88 11.45 5.84 -20.01
CA GLY A 88 10.92 6.99 -20.74
C GLY A 88 9.43 7.20 -20.44
N VAL A 89 8.60 7.09 -21.47
CA VAL A 89 7.14 7.11 -21.31
C VAL A 89 6.64 5.75 -20.86
N LEU A 90 5.85 5.73 -19.79
CA LEU A 90 5.23 4.55 -19.22
C LEU A 90 3.71 4.72 -19.23
N SER A 91 2.96 3.66 -19.56
CA SER A 91 1.52 3.63 -19.26
C SER A 91 1.29 3.54 -17.76
N VAL A 92 0.10 3.94 -17.29
CA VAL A 92 -0.26 3.86 -15.85
C VAL A 92 -0.06 2.44 -15.29
N PRO A 93 -0.45 1.35 -15.97
CA PRO A 93 -0.12 0.00 -15.52
C PRO A 93 1.39 -0.27 -15.44
N GLN A 94 2.18 0.20 -16.40
CA GLN A 94 3.63 0.04 -16.38
C GLN A 94 4.29 0.80 -15.22
N VAL A 95 3.73 1.95 -14.80
CA VAL A 95 4.22 2.68 -13.62
C VAL A 95 4.18 1.80 -12.37
N LEU A 96 3.07 1.07 -12.15
CA LEU A 96 2.96 0.14 -11.02
C LEU A 96 3.81 -1.12 -11.24
N MET A 97 3.78 -1.68 -12.44
CA MET A 97 4.49 -2.90 -12.83
C MET A 97 6.01 -2.78 -12.64
N TYR A 98 6.58 -1.63 -13.04
CA TYR A 98 8.00 -1.32 -12.88
C TYR A 98 8.33 -0.59 -11.58
N SER A 99 7.33 -0.36 -10.73
CA SER A 99 7.51 0.38 -9.47
C SER A 99 8.22 1.73 -9.65
N SER A 100 7.92 2.45 -10.75
CA SER A 100 8.53 3.74 -11.03
C SER A 100 8.18 4.77 -9.94
N ASN A 101 9.18 5.31 -9.26
CA ASN A 101 9.02 6.40 -8.31
C ASN A 101 8.61 7.67 -9.05
N VAL A 102 9.35 7.99 -10.11
CA VAL A 102 9.13 9.22 -10.90
C VAL A 102 7.76 9.18 -11.56
N GLY A 103 7.38 8.04 -12.17
CA GLY A 103 6.06 7.89 -12.80
C GLY A 103 4.93 8.09 -11.81
N THR A 104 4.98 7.41 -10.65
CA THR A 104 3.96 7.56 -9.60
C THR A 104 3.89 9.00 -9.09
N ALA A 105 5.04 9.56 -8.70
CA ALA A 105 5.09 10.89 -8.13
C ALA A 105 4.63 11.98 -9.10
N ARG A 106 4.92 11.86 -10.40
CA ARG A 106 4.43 12.78 -11.42
C ARG A 106 2.92 12.69 -11.59
N LEU A 107 2.38 11.47 -11.73
CA LEU A 107 0.93 11.27 -11.84
C LEU A 107 0.17 11.91 -10.66
N ILE A 108 0.67 11.70 -9.44
CA ILE A 108 0.02 12.27 -8.25
C ILE A 108 0.24 13.77 -8.14
N ASN A 109 1.46 14.26 -8.35
CA ASN A 109 1.75 15.68 -8.22
C ASN A 109 1.02 16.51 -9.27
N GLU A 110 1.02 16.12 -10.53
CA GLU A 110 0.34 16.83 -11.62
C GLU A 110 -1.17 16.95 -11.39
N ASN A 111 -1.79 15.99 -10.68
CA ASN A 111 -3.22 15.97 -10.43
C ASN A 111 -3.65 16.58 -9.09
N TYR A 112 -2.77 16.63 -8.08
CA TYR A 112 -3.13 17.02 -6.72
C TYR A 112 -2.28 18.15 -6.13
N GLU A 113 -1.25 18.67 -6.81
CA GLU A 113 -0.38 19.75 -6.27
C GLU A 113 -1.19 20.97 -5.80
N LYS A 114 -2.24 21.32 -6.53
CA LYS A 114 -3.11 22.47 -6.19
C LYS A 114 -4.00 22.18 -4.98
N ASN A 115 -4.38 20.92 -4.77
CA ASN A 115 -5.29 20.47 -3.70
C ASN A 115 -4.79 19.15 -3.09
N PRO A 116 -3.62 19.13 -2.42
CA PRO A 116 -3.05 17.91 -1.85
C PRO A 116 -3.92 17.29 -0.75
N GLU A 117 -4.81 18.09 -0.14
CA GLU A 117 -5.79 17.65 0.84
C GLU A 117 -6.68 16.53 0.29
N LYS A 118 -7.12 16.65 -0.98
CA LYS A 118 -7.97 15.65 -1.63
C LYS A 118 -7.28 14.30 -1.75
N PHE A 119 -5.99 14.30 -2.10
CA PHE A 119 -5.21 13.07 -2.14
C PHE A 119 -5.15 12.39 -0.77
N VAL A 120 -4.83 13.16 0.27
CA VAL A 120 -4.76 12.65 1.64
C VAL A 120 -6.12 12.17 2.15
N GLU A 121 -7.20 12.89 1.84
CA GLU A 121 -8.58 12.46 2.13
C GLU A 121 -8.91 11.14 1.44
N GLY A 122 -8.47 10.95 0.19
CA GLY A 122 -8.58 9.68 -0.52
C GLY A 122 -7.91 8.53 0.23
N LEU A 123 -6.67 8.73 0.72
CA LEU A 123 -5.95 7.72 1.51
C LEU A 123 -6.69 7.37 2.82
N HIS A 124 -7.27 8.38 3.50
CA HIS A 124 -8.08 8.15 4.70
C HIS A 124 -9.37 7.41 4.38
N ARG A 125 -10.07 7.78 3.31
CA ARG A 125 -11.29 7.11 2.84
C ARG A 125 -11.04 5.61 2.55
N MET A 126 -9.86 5.26 2.08
CA MET A 126 -9.46 3.87 1.80
C MET A 126 -9.02 3.09 3.05
N GLY A 127 -9.16 3.64 4.25
CA GLY A 127 -8.91 2.93 5.50
C GLY A 127 -7.44 2.83 5.92
N LEU A 128 -6.49 3.43 5.20
CA LEU A 128 -5.05 3.31 5.49
C LEU A 128 -4.66 3.91 6.85
N ALA A 129 -5.41 4.89 7.34
CA ALA A 129 -5.20 5.52 8.65
C ALA A 129 -6.05 4.90 9.77
N THR A 130 -6.75 3.79 9.52
CA THR A 130 -7.58 3.11 10.52
C THR A 130 -6.70 2.50 11.59
N HIS A 131 -6.98 2.78 12.86
CA HIS A 131 -6.29 2.14 13.97
C HIS A 131 -7.03 0.85 14.38
N PHE A 132 -6.30 -0.25 14.41
CA PHE A 132 -6.79 -1.56 14.84
C PHE A 132 -6.12 -1.96 16.15
N PRO A 133 -6.76 -1.72 17.32
CA PRO A 133 -6.18 -2.06 18.62
C PRO A 133 -6.31 -3.57 18.91
N LEU A 134 -5.68 -4.40 18.08
CA LEU A 134 -5.79 -5.87 18.13
C LEU A 134 -5.10 -6.46 19.38
N LEU A 135 -3.98 -5.88 19.79
CA LEU A 135 -3.21 -6.23 20.97
C LEU A 135 -2.67 -4.98 21.65
N PRO A 136 -2.33 -5.04 22.95
CA PRO A 136 -1.60 -3.97 23.61
C PRO A 136 -0.33 -3.58 22.85
N GLY A 137 -0.07 -2.28 22.68
CA GLY A 137 1.10 -1.79 21.97
C GLY A 137 0.95 -1.73 20.43
N THR A 138 -0.25 -1.99 19.89
CA THR A 138 -0.51 -1.78 18.46
C THR A 138 -0.30 -0.31 18.08
N GLY A 139 0.49 -0.08 17.04
CA GLY A 139 0.84 1.25 16.56
C GLY A 139 -0.34 1.97 15.90
N LYS A 140 -0.35 3.31 15.96
CA LYS A 140 -1.34 4.14 15.29
C LYS A 140 -0.78 4.66 13.98
N PRO A 141 -1.45 4.39 12.84
CA PRO A 141 -1.04 4.96 11.56
C PRO A 141 -1.06 6.50 11.58
N VAL A 142 -0.08 7.11 10.92
CA VAL A 142 0.01 8.55 10.75
C VAL A 142 0.13 8.88 9.27
N ILE A 143 -0.91 9.49 8.71
CA ILE A 143 -0.90 10.10 7.38
C ILE A 143 -1.13 11.59 7.58
N ARG A 144 -0.08 12.38 7.41
CA ARG A 144 -0.11 13.82 7.68
C ARG A 144 -0.99 14.53 6.66
N LYS A 145 -1.86 15.42 7.15
CA LYS A 145 -2.64 16.34 6.30
C LYS A 145 -1.96 17.71 6.22
N PRO A 146 -2.03 18.40 5.06
CA PRO A 146 -1.68 19.82 5.02
C PRO A 146 -2.62 20.59 5.94
N ASN A 147 -2.09 21.58 6.66
CA ASN A 147 -2.92 22.53 7.39
C ASN A 147 -3.48 23.61 6.44
N ALA A 148 -4.41 24.44 6.91
CA ALA A 148 -5.13 25.41 6.08
C ALA A 148 -4.21 26.40 5.34
N ASN A 149 -3.10 26.80 5.95
CA ASN A 149 -2.09 27.67 5.32
C ASN A 149 -0.91 26.91 4.70
N ARG A 150 -0.94 25.56 4.74
CA ARG A 150 0.11 24.66 4.22
C ARG A 150 1.51 24.90 4.79
N SER A 151 1.63 25.54 5.95
CA SER A 151 2.94 25.79 6.56
C SER A 151 3.69 24.53 6.97
N ASN A 152 2.97 23.41 7.16
CA ASN A 152 3.52 22.07 7.43
C ASN A 152 3.71 21.22 6.16
N TRP A 153 3.55 21.78 4.95
CA TRP A 153 3.53 21.06 3.70
C TRP A 153 4.57 21.59 2.71
N SER A 154 5.64 20.86 2.51
CA SER A 154 6.67 21.22 1.55
C SER A 154 6.28 20.88 0.10
N LYS A 155 6.97 21.45 -0.88
CA LYS A 155 6.80 21.11 -2.30
C LYS A 155 7.18 19.65 -2.61
N THR A 156 7.89 18.99 -1.71
CA THR A 156 8.30 17.58 -1.83
C THR A 156 7.37 16.64 -1.10
N ALA A 157 6.53 17.12 -0.18
CA ALA A 157 5.68 16.27 0.67
C ALA A 157 4.75 15.36 -0.16
N LEU A 158 4.00 15.91 -1.11
CA LEU A 158 3.09 15.13 -1.95
C LEU A 158 3.82 14.11 -2.84
N PRO A 159 4.87 14.47 -3.62
CA PRO A 159 5.63 13.49 -4.40
C PRO A 159 6.21 12.35 -3.56
N TRP A 160 6.78 12.65 -2.39
CA TRP A 160 7.36 11.62 -1.51
C TRP A 160 6.30 10.77 -0.84
N MET A 161 5.20 11.37 -0.39
CA MET A 161 4.05 10.64 0.15
C MET A 161 3.49 9.63 -0.87
N SER A 162 3.41 10.02 -2.13
CA SER A 162 2.86 9.15 -3.19
C SER A 162 3.65 7.85 -3.40
N ILE A 163 4.90 7.80 -2.97
CA ILE A 163 5.74 6.60 -3.06
C ILE A 163 6.01 5.94 -1.71
N GLY A 164 5.25 6.35 -0.65
CA GLY A 164 5.22 5.71 0.65
C GLY A 164 6.22 6.26 1.67
N TYR A 165 6.70 7.50 1.47
CA TYR A 165 7.40 8.27 2.49
C TYR A 165 6.46 9.31 3.10
N GLU A 166 6.90 10.06 4.11
CA GLU A 166 6.05 11.05 4.81
C GLU A 166 4.77 10.44 5.45
N THR A 167 4.67 9.11 5.51
CA THR A 167 3.58 8.36 6.14
C THR A 167 4.17 7.31 7.07
N GLN A 168 3.46 6.99 8.14
CA GLN A 168 3.86 5.95 9.08
C GLN A 168 2.69 5.00 9.28
N ILE A 169 2.82 3.75 8.83
CA ILE A 169 1.73 2.78 8.76
C ILE A 169 2.22 1.43 9.27
N ALA A 170 1.41 0.75 10.09
CA ALA A 170 1.73 -0.59 10.53
C ALA A 170 1.57 -1.60 9.38
N PRO A 171 2.41 -2.65 9.30
CA PRO A 171 2.27 -3.69 8.28
C PRO A 171 0.87 -4.29 8.21
N ILE A 172 0.17 -4.45 9.33
CA ILE A 172 -1.21 -4.95 9.35
C ILE A 172 -2.18 -4.07 8.55
N ASN A 173 -1.99 -2.74 8.55
CA ASN A 173 -2.81 -1.83 7.77
C ASN A 173 -2.59 -2.01 6.26
N ILE A 174 -1.35 -2.26 5.85
CA ILE A 174 -1.03 -2.57 4.46
C ILE A 174 -1.69 -3.89 4.05
N VAL A 175 -1.61 -4.93 4.90
CA VAL A 175 -2.29 -6.21 4.64
C VAL A 175 -3.80 -6.02 4.52
N ALA A 176 -4.43 -5.30 5.46
CA ALA A 176 -5.87 -5.04 5.43
C ALA A 176 -6.31 -4.23 4.19
N PHE A 177 -5.50 -3.26 3.76
CA PHE A 177 -5.76 -2.51 2.52
C PHE A 177 -5.70 -3.40 1.27
N TYR A 178 -4.68 -4.27 1.14
CA TYR A 178 -4.60 -5.21 0.02
C TYR A 178 -5.70 -6.28 0.09
N ASN A 179 -6.07 -6.70 1.30
CA ASN A 179 -7.22 -7.57 1.51
C ASN A 179 -8.51 -6.91 0.98
N ALA A 180 -8.74 -5.62 1.27
CA ALA A 180 -9.91 -4.91 0.76
C ALA A 180 -9.95 -4.85 -0.78
N ILE A 181 -8.79 -4.67 -1.44
CA ILE A 181 -8.73 -4.76 -2.91
C ILE A 181 -9.13 -6.16 -3.38
N ALA A 182 -8.59 -7.21 -2.77
CA ALA A 182 -8.91 -8.60 -3.09
C ALA A 182 -10.39 -8.96 -2.81
N ASN A 183 -11.01 -8.26 -1.85
CA ASN A 183 -12.42 -8.39 -1.46
C ASN A 183 -13.36 -7.46 -2.26
N GLY A 184 -12.97 -7.08 -3.47
CA GLY A 184 -13.82 -6.25 -4.34
C GLY A 184 -14.04 -4.81 -3.83
N GLY A 185 -13.26 -4.36 -2.85
CA GLY A 185 -13.32 -3.04 -2.22
C GLY A 185 -13.89 -3.04 -0.80
N THR A 186 -14.42 -4.15 -0.31
CA THR A 186 -14.93 -4.26 1.06
C THR A 186 -13.78 -4.41 2.05
N PHE A 187 -13.65 -3.48 2.98
CA PHE A 187 -12.58 -3.45 3.98
C PHE A 187 -13.01 -4.14 5.27
N MET A 188 -12.46 -5.33 5.50
CA MET A 188 -12.71 -6.13 6.71
C MET A 188 -11.78 -5.72 7.84
N LYS A 189 -12.28 -5.72 9.07
CA LYS A 189 -11.46 -5.56 10.27
C LYS A 189 -10.57 -6.78 10.46
N PRO A 190 -9.25 -6.61 10.62
CA PRO A 190 -8.38 -7.71 10.99
C PRO A 190 -8.85 -8.34 12.31
N ARG A 191 -8.96 -9.66 12.37
CA ARG A 191 -9.47 -10.40 13.52
C ARG A 191 -8.52 -11.53 13.93
N LEU A 192 -8.13 -11.56 15.21
CA LEU A 192 -7.24 -12.59 15.79
C LEU A 192 -7.99 -13.73 16.48
N VAL A 193 -9.21 -13.47 16.94
CA VAL A 193 -10.04 -14.40 17.69
C VAL A 193 -11.39 -14.50 17.02
N SER A 194 -11.83 -15.70 16.70
CA SER A 194 -13.16 -15.96 16.12
C SER A 194 -14.14 -16.52 17.14
N ALA A 195 -13.65 -17.23 18.19
CA ALA A 195 -14.50 -17.78 19.24
C ALA A 195 -13.74 -18.00 20.54
N ILE A 196 -14.45 -18.02 21.65
CA ILE A 196 -13.98 -18.49 22.97
C ILE A 196 -14.60 -19.86 23.25
N LEU A 197 -13.77 -20.79 23.68
CA LEU A 197 -14.20 -22.14 24.02
C LEU A 197 -13.96 -22.45 25.51
N GLU A 198 -14.94 -23.10 26.16
CA GLU A 198 -14.80 -23.73 27.45
C GLU A 198 -15.11 -25.24 27.31
N ASP A 199 -14.20 -26.09 27.77
CA ASP A 199 -14.30 -27.55 27.67
C ASP A 199 -14.66 -28.04 26.24
N GLY A 200 -14.10 -27.37 25.21
CA GLY A 200 -14.31 -27.71 23.80
C GLY A 200 -15.67 -27.24 23.24
N ARG A 201 -16.45 -26.49 24.00
CA ARG A 201 -17.72 -25.90 23.54
C ARG A 201 -17.55 -24.42 23.30
N VAL A 202 -18.09 -23.90 22.20
CA VAL A 202 -18.12 -22.47 21.95
C VAL A 202 -19.04 -21.78 22.95
N VAL A 203 -18.51 -20.83 23.73
CA VAL A 203 -19.28 -20.03 24.69
C VAL A 203 -19.50 -18.62 24.18
N GLU A 204 -18.65 -18.15 23.28
CA GLU A 204 -18.80 -16.85 22.61
C GLU A 204 -18.23 -16.94 21.20
N GLU A 205 -18.91 -16.37 20.22
CA GLU A 205 -18.48 -16.30 18.84
C GLU A 205 -18.46 -14.84 18.38
N PHE A 206 -17.44 -14.47 17.63
CA PHE A 206 -17.27 -13.12 17.08
C PHE A 206 -17.48 -13.17 15.58
N GLU A 207 -18.44 -12.41 15.08
CA GLU A 207 -18.70 -12.29 13.64
C GLU A 207 -17.64 -11.40 12.92
N PRO A 208 -17.37 -11.65 11.64
CA PRO A 208 -16.57 -10.75 10.82
C PRO A 208 -17.20 -9.35 10.77
N GLU A 209 -16.35 -8.32 10.89
CA GLU A 209 -16.78 -6.91 10.91
C GLU A 209 -16.32 -6.18 9.64
N VAL A 210 -17.26 -5.56 8.93
CA VAL A 210 -16.97 -4.64 7.82
C VAL A 210 -16.70 -3.25 8.39
N VAL A 211 -15.53 -2.70 8.10
CA VAL A 211 -15.12 -1.34 8.52
C VAL A 211 -15.54 -0.30 7.49
N ILE A 212 -15.39 -0.62 6.19
CA ILE A 212 -15.77 0.24 5.07
C ILE A 212 -16.39 -0.66 3.99
N ASP A 213 -17.62 -0.37 3.60
CA ASP A 213 -18.33 -1.15 2.58
C ASP A 213 -17.62 -1.12 1.23
N GLN A 214 -17.06 0.02 0.85
CA GLN A 214 -16.41 0.21 -0.44
C GLN A 214 -15.29 1.27 -0.35
N ILE A 215 -14.02 0.86 -0.43
CA ILE A 215 -12.87 1.77 -0.35
C ILE A 215 -12.66 2.62 -1.61
N ALA A 216 -13.12 2.15 -2.77
CA ALA A 216 -13.07 2.83 -4.06
C ALA A 216 -14.13 2.26 -4.99
N SER A 217 -14.45 2.95 -6.08
CA SER A 217 -15.41 2.49 -7.09
C SER A 217 -15.03 1.10 -7.64
N LYS A 218 -16.02 0.31 -8.02
CA LYS A 218 -15.79 -1.04 -8.58
C LYS A 218 -14.80 -1.01 -9.75
N GLN A 219 -14.94 -0.03 -10.64
CA GLN A 219 -14.03 0.15 -11.78
C GLN A 219 -12.59 0.39 -11.33
N ALA A 220 -12.37 1.25 -10.33
CA ALA A 220 -11.02 1.52 -9.81
C ALA A 220 -10.41 0.27 -9.14
N ILE A 221 -11.22 -0.54 -8.45
CA ILE A 221 -10.80 -1.82 -7.87
C ILE A 221 -10.42 -2.83 -8.95
N GLU A 222 -11.22 -2.95 -10.02
CA GLU A 222 -10.90 -3.83 -11.15
C GLU A 222 -9.61 -3.40 -11.85
N ASP A 223 -9.45 -2.10 -12.10
CA ASP A 223 -8.28 -1.54 -12.75
C ASP A 223 -7.01 -1.77 -11.92
N ILE A 224 -7.03 -1.48 -10.61
CA ILE A 224 -5.86 -1.69 -9.76
C ILE A 224 -5.54 -3.18 -9.59
N THR A 225 -6.54 -4.06 -9.52
CA THR A 225 -6.35 -5.52 -9.46
C THR A 225 -5.66 -6.03 -10.71
N LYS A 226 -6.10 -5.57 -11.90
CA LYS A 226 -5.44 -5.87 -13.16
C LYS A 226 -3.97 -5.41 -13.16
N MET A 227 -3.71 -4.21 -12.69
CA MET A 227 -2.34 -3.69 -12.61
C MET A 227 -1.46 -4.51 -11.65
N LEU A 228 -1.99 -4.92 -10.49
CA LEU A 228 -1.28 -5.80 -9.54
C LEU A 228 -1.01 -7.20 -10.12
N THR A 229 -1.94 -7.71 -10.93
CA THR A 229 -1.75 -8.97 -11.66
C THR A 229 -0.60 -8.85 -12.67
N MET A 230 -0.50 -7.73 -13.38
CA MET A 230 0.59 -7.47 -14.32
C MET A 230 1.97 -7.41 -13.64
N VAL A 231 2.06 -6.88 -12.41
CA VAL A 231 3.33 -6.85 -11.65
C VAL A 231 3.95 -8.25 -11.53
N VAL A 232 3.13 -9.29 -11.39
CA VAL A 232 3.58 -10.67 -11.15
C VAL A 232 3.62 -11.50 -12.43
N ASN A 233 2.63 -11.34 -13.32
CA ASN A 233 2.43 -12.30 -14.41
C ASN A 233 3.03 -11.85 -15.75
N GLU A 234 3.27 -10.54 -15.95
CA GLU A 234 3.91 -10.05 -17.16
C GLU A 234 5.41 -10.45 -17.21
N PRO A 235 5.97 -10.74 -18.41
CA PRO A 235 7.36 -11.17 -18.55
C PRO A 235 8.38 -10.18 -17.98
N THR A 236 8.07 -8.89 -17.98
CA THR A 236 8.92 -7.79 -17.47
C THR A 236 8.49 -7.26 -16.10
N GLY A 237 7.48 -7.89 -15.47
CA GLY A 237 6.97 -7.48 -14.15
C GLY A 237 8.02 -7.69 -13.05
N LEU A 238 8.17 -6.71 -12.17
CA LEU A 238 9.18 -6.78 -11.09
C LEU A 238 8.85 -7.85 -10.04
N GLY A 239 7.59 -8.26 -9.91
CA GLY A 239 7.14 -9.32 -9.00
C GLY A 239 7.16 -10.72 -9.60
N ARG A 240 7.73 -10.92 -10.78
CA ARG A 240 7.69 -12.19 -11.55
C ARG A 240 8.18 -13.41 -10.76
N GLN A 241 9.07 -13.23 -9.79
CA GLN A 241 9.52 -14.33 -8.93
C GLN A 241 8.41 -14.96 -8.08
N ALA A 242 7.31 -14.26 -7.88
CA ALA A 242 6.14 -14.75 -7.15
C ALA A 242 5.08 -15.42 -8.07
N LYS A 243 5.35 -15.50 -9.38
CA LYS A 243 4.44 -16.16 -10.32
C LYS A 243 4.26 -17.64 -9.95
N SER A 244 3.03 -18.09 -10.02
CA SER A 244 2.66 -19.49 -9.79
C SER A 244 2.00 -20.07 -11.06
N ASP A 245 2.25 -21.35 -11.32
CA ASP A 245 1.56 -22.08 -12.39
C ASP A 245 0.17 -22.59 -11.94
N ASN A 246 -0.06 -22.62 -10.62
CA ASN A 246 -1.30 -23.14 -10.04
C ASN A 246 -2.30 -22.02 -9.65
N PHE A 247 -1.83 -20.79 -9.45
CA PHE A 247 -2.65 -19.68 -8.95
C PHE A 247 -2.33 -18.41 -9.71
N LEU A 248 -3.34 -17.59 -9.95
CA LEU A 248 -3.15 -16.22 -10.42
C LEU A 248 -2.74 -15.34 -9.23
N VAL A 249 -1.46 -15.00 -9.17
CA VAL A 249 -0.92 -14.15 -8.11
C VAL A 249 -0.97 -12.69 -8.55
N ALA A 250 -1.48 -11.83 -7.70
CA ALA A 250 -1.42 -10.38 -7.83
C ALA A 250 -0.64 -9.79 -6.65
N GLY A 251 0.18 -8.79 -6.87
CA GLY A 251 0.97 -8.24 -5.78
C GLY A 251 1.81 -7.04 -6.18
N LYS A 252 2.55 -6.51 -5.20
CA LYS A 252 3.46 -5.37 -5.37
C LYS A 252 4.78 -5.62 -4.66
N THR A 253 5.87 -5.38 -5.35
CA THR A 253 7.21 -5.39 -4.75
C THR A 253 7.39 -4.20 -3.82
N GLY A 254 8.01 -4.42 -2.67
CA GLY A 254 8.36 -3.39 -1.71
C GLY A 254 9.87 -3.29 -1.52
N THR A 255 10.36 -2.07 -1.39
CA THR A 255 11.70 -1.74 -0.90
C THR A 255 11.54 -0.51 -0.03
N ALA A 256 11.80 -0.64 1.26
CA ALA A 256 11.87 0.47 2.18
C ALA A 256 13.33 0.67 2.60
N GLN A 257 13.75 1.91 2.80
CA GLN A 257 14.99 2.21 3.49
C GLN A 257 14.72 2.21 5.00
N ILE A 258 15.47 1.42 5.72
CA ILE A 258 15.44 1.35 7.18
C ILE A 258 16.56 2.24 7.72
#